data_065a2eef8d69222dccbfb1168f3e475a
#
_entry.id   065a2eef8d69222dccbfb1168f3e475a
#
_cell.length_a   1.000
_cell.length_b   1.000
_cell.length_c   1.000
_cell.angle_alpha   90.00
_cell.angle_beta   90.00
_cell.angle_gamma   90.00
#
_symmetry.space_group_name_H-M   'P 1'
#
loop_
_entity.id
_entity.type
_entity.pdbx_description
1 polymer ?
#
loop_
_entity_poly.entity_id
_entity_poly.type
_entity_poly.pdbx_seq_one_letter_code
_entity_poly.pdbx_strand_id
1 'polypeptide(L)'
;MMRMLRILGKRGRITIPYEIRQRLGFRPNDVLSFQIMDDRTVLVRRERLCNATRGGQRMKENLRILMVEPHKAPYEASVPHELTAMQQTVGGLIEVVRNGDGTLIICNEEGKLLGMEGNRRIPGDVLAGPFFVVGDAGETFRSLTEEELERYRERFAEIEDISPQEVEAATGFFFCAM
;
A
#
# COMPACT_ATOMS: atom_id res chain seq x y z
N MET A 1 -2.99 -16.43 30.83
CA MET A 1 -2.56 -15.67 29.62
C MET A 1 -2.38 -16.68 28.50
N MET A 2 -3.11 -16.54 27.39
CA MET A 2 -3.05 -17.49 26.27
C MET A 2 -1.84 -17.16 25.38
N ARG A 3 -0.91 -18.10 25.23
CA ARG A 3 0.28 -17.96 24.40
C ARG A 3 0.13 -18.85 23.17
N MET A 4 0.22 -18.30 21.99
CA MET A 4 0.19 -19.02 20.72
C MET A 4 1.51 -18.84 20.00
N LEU A 5 2.02 -19.91 19.40
CA LEU A 5 3.25 -19.90 18.63
C LEU A 5 2.93 -20.14 17.16
N ARG A 6 3.60 -19.41 16.29
CA ARG A 6 3.59 -19.60 14.84
C ARG A 6 5.00 -19.45 14.30
N ILE A 7 5.30 -20.21 13.29
CA ILE A 7 6.59 -20.13 12.59
C ILE A 7 6.45 -19.09 11.49
N LEU A 8 7.44 -18.20 11.41
CA LEU A 8 7.57 -17.27 10.30
C LEU A 8 7.86 -18.09 9.04
N GLY A 9 6.94 -18.09 8.09
CA GLY A 9 7.04 -18.83 6.85
C GLY A 9 8.06 -18.22 5.88
N LYS A 10 8.33 -18.93 4.80
CA LYS A 10 9.10 -18.40 3.67
C LYS A 10 8.46 -17.09 3.19
N ARG A 11 9.26 -16.12 2.80
CA ARG A 11 8.84 -14.76 2.40
C ARG A 11 8.31 -13.88 3.54
N GLY A 12 8.71 -14.14 4.80
CA GLY A 12 8.32 -13.31 5.93
C GLY A 12 6.83 -13.38 6.31
N ARG A 13 6.05 -14.32 5.75
CA ARG A 13 4.61 -14.42 6.04
C ARG A 13 4.34 -15.14 7.35
N ILE A 14 3.40 -14.62 8.13
CA ILE A 14 2.86 -15.24 9.33
C ILE A 14 1.34 -15.22 9.30
N THR A 15 0.74 -16.35 9.63
CA THR A 15 -0.73 -16.43 9.77
C THR A 15 -1.14 -16.03 11.17
N ILE A 16 -2.00 -15.02 11.28
CA ILE A 16 -2.64 -14.66 12.56
C ILE A 16 -3.58 -15.80 12.96
N PRO A 17 -3.38 -16.43 14.15
CA PRO A 17 -4.22 -17.54 14.61
C PRO A 17 -5.70 -17.22 14.60
N TYR A 18 -6.52 -18.20 14.27
CA TYR A 18 -7.98 -18.05 14.17
C TYR A 18 -8.58 -17.48 15.46
N GLU A 19 -8.15 -17.97 16.60
CA GLU A 19 -8.62 -17.56 17.93
C GLU A 19 -8.30 -16.09 18.22
N ILE A 20 -7.13 -15.59 17.77
CA ILE A 20 -6.76 -14.17 17.88
C ILE A 20 -7.67 -13.35 16.96
N ARG A 21 -7.86 -13.80 15.71
CA ARG A 21 -8.74 -13.12 14.76
C ARG A 21 -10.17 -13.00 15.28
N GLN A 22 -10.70 -14.08 15.84
CA GLN A 22 -12.05 -14.11 16.44
C GLN A 22 -12.15 -13.15 17.64
N ARG A 23 -11.20 -13.22 18.55
CA ARG A 23 -11.21 -12.45 19.80
C ARG A 23 -11.04 -10.94 19.55
N LEU A 24 -10.21 -10.55 18.58
CA LEU A 24 -9.97 -9.16 18.20
C LEU A 24 -10.91 -8.67 17.09
N GLY A 25 -11.76 -9.57 16.56
CA GLY A 25 -12.71 -9.26 15.50
C GLY A 25 -12.04 -8.96 14.16
N PHE A 26 -10.84 -9.51 13.89
CA PHE A 26 -10.17 -9.37 12.61
C PHE A 26 -10.91 -10.13 11.52
N ARG A 27 -11.16 -9.49 10.40
CA ARG A 27 -11.88 -10.04 9.25
C ARG A 27 -10.97 -10.07 8.01
N PRO A 28 -11.27 -10.92 7.02
CA PRO A 28 -10.65 -10.79 5.71
C PRO A 28 -10.78 -9.36 5.19
N ASN A 29 -9.71 -8.84 4.58
CA ASN A 29 -9.59 -7.47 4.06
C ASN A 29 -9.54 -6.35 5.13
N ASP A 30 -9.40 -6.68 6.42
CA ASP A 30 -9.05 -5.66 7.41
C ASP A 30 -7.62 -5.16 7.14
N VAL A 31 -7.43 -3.85 7.23
CA VAL A 31 -6.09 -3.26 7.22
C VAL A 31 -5.50 -3.36 8.62
N LEU A 32 -4.28 -3.86 8.70
CA LEU A 32 -3.55 -4.00 9.95
C LEU A 32 -2.28 -3.14 9.90
N SER A 33 -2.08 -2.35 10.94
CA SER A 33 -0.80 -1.66 11.16
C SER A 33 0.10 -2.48 12.07
N PHE A 34 1.41 -2.37 11.83
CA PHE A 34 2.46 -3.01 12.61
C PHE A 34 3.36 -1.92 13.18
N GLN A 35 3.47 -1.86 14.49
CA GLN A 35 4.34 -0.91 15.18
C GLN A 35 5.39 -1.66 15.99
N ILE A 36 6.67 -1.38 15.72
CA ILE A 36 7.77 -1.90 16.53
C ILE A 36 7.76 -1.18 17.87
N MET A 37 7.59 -1.93 18.96
CA MET A 37 7.57 -1.40 20.31
C MET A 37 8.96 -1.48 20.95
N ASP A 38 9.68 -2.55 20.69
CA ASP A 38 11.04 -2.83 21.13
C ASP A 38 11.69 -3.89 20.21
N ASP A 39 12.90 -4.35 20.52
CA ASP A 39 13.68 -5.33 19.73
C ASP A 39 13.04 -6.74 19.67
N ARG A 40 11.95 -7.00 20.37
CA ARG A 40 11.26 -8.31 20.42
C ARG A 40 9.75 -8.23 20.27
N THR A 41 9.18 -7.03 20.24
CA THR A 41 7.74 -6.82 20.33
C THR A 41 7.24 -5.99 19.16
N VAL A 42 6.26 -6.53 18.46
CA VAL A 42 5.47 -5.81 17.45
C VAL A 42 4.03 -5.74 17.91
N LEU A 43 3.49 -4.54 17.92
CA LEU A 43 2.07 -4.29 18.16
C LEU A 43 1.33 -4.34 16.82
N VAL A 44 0.32 -5.19 16.75
CA VAL A 44 -0.56 -5.28 15.57
C VAL A 44 -1.92 -4.68 15.93
N ARG A 45 -2.37 -3.70 15.17
CA ARG A 45 -3.68 -3.05 15.35
C ARG A 45 -4.50 -3.20 14.07
N ARG A 46 -5.80 -3.37 14.25
CA ARG A 46 -6.73 -3.20 13.14
C ARG A 46 -7.00 -1.71 12.96
N GLU A 47 -6.63 -1.21 11.82
CA GLU A 47 -6.98 0.15 11.43
C GLU A 47 -8.44 0.18 10.96
N ARG A 48 -9.16 1.17 11.41
CA ARG A 48 -10.44 1.50 10.83
C ARG A 48 -10.16 2.53 9.74
N LEU A 49 -10.20 2.10 8.50
CA LEU A 49 -10.39 3.07 7.42
C LEU A 49 -11.74 3.73 7.72
N CYS A 50 -11.70 4.92 8.29
CA CYS A 50 -12.89 5.60 8.78
C CYS A 50 -13.83 5.86 7.62
N ASN A 51 -14.83 5.00 7.48
CA ASN A 51 -16.09 5.44 6.91
C ASN A 51 -16.67 6.40 7.96
N ALA A 52 -16.40 7.68 7.84
CA ALA A 52 -16.97 8.71 8.71
C ALA A 52 -18.49 8.68 8.56
N THR A 53 -19.13 7.86 9.39
CA THR A 53 -20.59 7.79 9.49
C THR A 53 -21.01 8.79 10.55
N ARG A 54 -21.22 10.03 10.18
CA ARG A 54 -22.19 10.90 10.87
C ARG A 54 -23.44 10.94 10.00
N GLY A 55 -24.49 10.33 10.53
CA GLY A 55 -25.90 10.40 10.19
C GLY A 55 -26.30 10.92 8.81
N GLY A 56 -26.90 10.05 7.97
CA GLY A 56 -27.70 10.44 6.82
C GLY A 56 -26.94 10.45 5.49
N GLN A 57 -27.34 9.51 4.59
CA GLN A 57 -26.91 9.40 3.19
C GLN A 57 -25.40 9.35 2.95
N ARG A 58 -24.90 8.16 2.72
CA ARG A 58 -23.54 7.83 2.29
C ARG A 58 -23.27 8.46 0.92
N MET A 59 -22.84 9.70 0.90
CA MET A 59 -22.11 10.19 -0.26
C MET A 59 -20.77 9.45 -0.24
N LYS A 60 -20.51 8.63 -1.26
CA LYS A 60 -19.20 8.01 -1.47
C LYS A 60 -18.21 9.17 -1.66
N GLU A 61 -17.45 9.47 -0.64
CA GLU A 61 -16.41 10.50 -0.73
C GLU A 61 -15.31 9.95 -1.63
N ASN A 62 -15.07 10.61 -2.76
CA ASN A 62 -13.98 10.27 -3.65
C ASN A 62 -12.72 11.01 -3.22
N LEU A 63 -11.61 10.30 -3.21
CA LEU A 63 -10.29 10.90 -3.02
C LEU A 63 -9.73 11.36 -4.36
N ARG A 64 -9.26 12.59 -4.40
CA ARG A 64 -8.47 13.15 -5.50
C ARG A 64 -7.04 12.66 -5.35
N ILE A 65 -6.55 11.93 -6.32
CA ILE A 65 -5.27 11.24 -6.32
C ILE A 65 -4.45 11.59 -7.56
N LEU A 66 -3.14 11.33 -7.51
CA LEU A 66 -2.31 11.27 -8.72
C LEU A 66 -2.07 9.81 -9.07
N MET A 67 -2.58 9.39 -10.21
CA MET A 67 -2.40 8.04 -10.74
C MET A 67 -1.11 7.95 -11.56
N VAL A 68 -0.34 6.90 -11.37
CA VAL A 68 0.89 6.61 -12.10
C VAL A 68 0.84 5.16 -12.59
N GLU A 69 0.77 4.99 -13.90
CA GLU A 69 0.78 3.67 -14.55
C GLU A 69 2.12 3.45 -15.28
N PRO A 70 2.55 2.21 -15.47
CA PRO A 70 3.72 1.92 -16.30
C PRO A 70 3.60 2.57 -17.68
N HIS A 71 4.70 3.11 -18.18
CA HIS A 71 4.82 3.73 -19.51
C HIS A 71 3.85 4.89 -19.80
N LYS A 72 3.23 5.48 -18.77
CA LYS A 72 2.35 6.64 -18.92
C LYS A 72 2.80 7.82 -18.07
N ALA A 73 2.50 9.01 -18.54
CA ALA A 73 2.63 10.21 -17.74
C ALA A 73 1.63 10.18 -16.55
N PRO A 74 2.01 10.73 -15.39
CA PRO A 74 1.10 10.84 -14.27
C PRO A 74 -0.13 11.68 -14.60
N TYR A 75 -1.28 11.28 -14.08
CA TYR A 75 -2.51 12.03 -14.30
C TYR A 75 -3.37 12.08 -13.03
N GLU A 76 -4.13 13.17 -12.92
CA GLU A 76 -5.12 13.31 -11.86
C GLU A 76 -6.27 12.34 -12.07
N ALA A 77 -6.66 11.66 -11.00
CA ALA A 77 -7.79 10.73 -10.98
C ALA A 77 -8.57 10.85 -9.68
N SER A 78 -9.68 10.14 -9.63
CA SER A 78 -10.54 10.06 -8.45
C SER A 78 -10.84 8.62 -8.13
N VAL A 79 -10.62 8.22 -6.87
CA VAL A 79 -10.90 6.86 -6.39
C VAL A 79 -11.88 6.92 -5.21
N PRO A 80 -12.92 6.08 -5.18
CA PRO A 80 -13.78 5.98 -4.00
C PRO A 80 -12.96 5.68 -2.73
N HIS A 81 -13.26 6.36 -1.64
CA HIS A 81 -12.59 6.14 -0.36
C HIS A 81 -13.03 4.81 0.27
N GLU A 82 -12.78 3.74 -0.46
CA GLU A 82 -13.11 2.37 -0.09
C GLU A 82 -11.94 1.45 -0.42
N LEU A 83 -11.60 0.54 0.50
CA LEU A 83 -10.48 -0.39 0.31
C LEU A 83 -10.60 -1.19 -1.00
N THR A 84 -11.79 -1.71 -1.31
CA THR A 84 -12.01 -2.49 -2.52
C THR A 84 -11.72 -1.70 -3.80
N ALA A 85 -12.10 -0.41 -3.83
CA ALA A 85 -11.81 0.45 -4.98
C ALA A 85 -10.31 0.70 -5.14
N MET A 86 -9.59 0.94 -4.03
CA MET A 86 -8.14 1.11 -4.03
C MET A 86 -7.42 -0.16 -4.48
N GLN A 87 -7.85 -1.32 -3.99
CA GLN A 87 -7.34 -2.63 -4.41
C GLN A 87 -7.56 -2.88 -5.90
N GLN A 88 -8.73 -2.54 -6.43
CA GLN A 88 -9.01 -2.63 -7.87
C GLN A 88 -8.10 -1.71 -8.68
N THR A 89 -7.83 -0.50 -8.17
CA THR A 89 -7.00 0.48 -8.84
C THR A 89 -5.55 -0.01 -8.99
N VAL A 90 -5.00 -0.69 -7.99
CA VAL A 90 -3.62 -1.20 -8.04
C VAL A 90 -3.53 -2.67 -8.47
N GLY A 91 -4.67 -3.33 -8.70
CA GLY A 91 -4.72 -4.71 -9.18
C GLY A 91 -4.45 -5.78 -8.13
N GLY A 92 -4.67 -5.51 -6.84
CA GLY A 92 -4.46 -6.49 -5.75
C GLY A 92 -4.48 -5.90 -4.36
N LEU A 93 -3.88 -6.58 -3.41
CA LEU A 93 -3.72 -6.08 -2.05
C LEU A 93 -2.87 -4.81 -2.06
N ILE A 94 -3.24 -3.84 -1.22
CA ILE A 94 -2.51 -2.57 -1.15
C ILE A 94 -1.37 -2.62 -0.14
N GLU A 95 -0.24 -2.03 -0.52
CA GLU A 95 0.84 -1.61 0.35
C GLU A 95 0.84 -0.09 0.43
N VAL A 96 1.14 0.44 1.62
CA VAL A 96 1.20 1.88 1.90
C VAL A 96 2.63 2.28 2.18
N VAL A 97 3.21 3.08 1.29
CA VAL A 97 4.57 3.62 1.44
C VAL A 97 4.49 5.08 1.86
N ARG A 98 5.14 5.43 2.98
CA ARG A 98 5.15 6.80 3.51
C ARG A 98 6.24 7.64 2.84
N ASN A 99 5.86 8.80 2.30
CA ASN A 99 6.82 9.73 1.69
C ASN A 99 7.50 10.66 2.71
N GLY A 100 6.98 10.76 3.94
CA GLY A 100 7.52 11.62 4.99
C GLY A 100 7.12 13.11 4.89
N ASP A 101 6.31 13.48 3.90
CA ASP A 101 5.87 14.85 3.60
C ASP A 101 4.35 15.06 3.73
N GLY A 102 3.67 14.16 4.46
CA GLY A 102 2.21 14.17 4.60
C GLY A 102 1.46 13.53 3.43
N THR A 103 2.17 12.78 2.58
CA THR A 103 1.59 11.99 1.49
C THR A 103 2.00 10.53 1.57
N LEU A 104 1.24 9.69 0.88
CA LEU A 104 1.40 8.25 0.82
C LEU A 104 1.38 7.79 -0.63
N ILE A 105 2.17 6.76 -0.93
CA ILE A 105 2.05 5.97 -2.16
C ILE A 105 1.27 4.70 -1.81
N ILE A 106 0.26 4.40 -2.60
CA ILE A 106 -0.52 3.17 -2.53
C ILE A 106 -0.21 2.35 -3.76
N CYS A 107 0.38 1.18 -3.57
CA CYS A 107 0.78 0.27 -4.64
C CYS A 107 0.30 -1.16 -4.35
N ASN A 108 0.53 -2.07 -5.29
CA ASN A 108 0.23 -3.48 -5.09
C ASN A 108 1.31 -4.13 -4.20
N GLU A 109 0.89 -4.73 -3.08
CA GLU A 109 1.78 -5.42 -2.13
C GLU A 109 2.60 -6.55 -2.77
N GLU A 110 2.02 -7.25 -3.72
CA GLU A 110 2.65 -8.39 -4.39
C GLU A 110 3.09 -8.06 -5.84
N GLY A 111 3.06 -6.78 -6.25
CA GLY A 111 3.27 -6.38 -7.65
C GLY A 111 4.58 -6.92 -8.23
N LYS A 112 5.68 -6.85 -7.49
CA LYS A 112 6.97 -7.42 -7.90
C LYS A 112 6.94 -8.94 -7.99
N LEU A 113 6.28 -9.60 -7.03
CA LEU A 113 6.16 -11.07 -6.99
C LEU A 113 5.26 -11.62 -8.10
N LEU A 114 4.29 -10.83 -8.53
CA LEU A 114 3.39 -11.14 -9.64
C LEU A 114 4.01 -10.85 -11.01
N GLY A 115 5.24 -10.30 -11.04
CA GLY A 115 5.91 -9.93 -12.27
C GLY A 115 5.24 -8.76 -13.00
N MET A 116 4.61 -7.84 -12.26
CA MET A 116 4.09 -6.62 -12.86
C MET A 116 5.23 -5.78 -13.43
N GLU A 117 4.95 -5.02 -14.49
CA GLU A 117 5.93 -4.13 -15.11
C GLU A 117 6.49 -3.11 -14.13
N GLY A 118 7.79 -2.85 -14.20
CA GLY A 118 8.43 -1.77 -13.46
C GLY A 118 7.82 -0.43 -13.85
N ASN A 119 7.62 0.46 -12.88
CA ASN A 119 6.92 1.72 -13.10
C ASN A 119 7.82 2.93 -12.79
N ARG A 120 8.22 3.08 -11.55
CA ARG A 120 9.07 4.19 -11.09
C ARG A 120 10.00 3.72 -9.98
N ARG A 121 11.18 4.37 -9.90
CA ARG A 121 12.10 4.20 -8.77
C ARG A 121 11.73 5.14 -7.64
N ILE A 122 11.80 4.64 -6.43
CA ILE A 122 11.71 5.43 -5.19
C ILE A 122 12.99 5.21 -4.38
N PRO A 123 13.28 6.04 -3.37
CA PRO A 123 14.48 5.86 -2.57
C PRO A 123 14.60 4.45 -1.98
N GLY A 124 15.58 3.69 -2.47
CA GLY A 124 15.87 2.33 -1.99
C GLY A 124 14.99 1.22 -2.57
N ASP A 125 14.07 1.51 -3.50
CA ASP A 125 13.17 0.51 -4.05
C ASP A 125 12.65 0.84 -5.46
N VAL A 126 11.94 -0.12 -6.07
CA VAL A 126 11.25 -0.02 -7.35
C VAL A 126 9.77 -0.32 -7.14
N LEU A 127 8.90 0.51 -7.69
CA LEU A 127 7.47 0.25 -7.76
C LEU A 127 7.14 -0.53 -9.04
N ALA A 128 6.42 -1.63 -8.91
CA ALA A 128 5.94 -2.45 -10.01
C ALA A 128 4.41 -2.40 -10.09
N GLY A 129 3.89 -2.30 -11.31
CA GLY A 129 2.47 -2.11 -11.58
C GLY A 129 1.98 -0.69 -11.35
N PRO A 130 0.67 -0.46 -11.48
CA PRO A 130 0.06 0.83 -11.20
C PRO A 130 0.11 1.19 -9.72
N PHE A 131 0.32 2.46 -9.42
CA PHE A 131 0.22 3.00 -8.08
C PHE A 131 -0.40 4.40 -8.10
N PHE A 132 -0.80 4.91 -6.95
CA PHE A 132 -1.26 6.28 -6.84
C PHE A 132 -0.73 6.97 -5.59
N VAL A 133 -0.66 8.29 -5.65
CA VAL A 133 -0.31 9.15 -4.52
C VAL A 133 -1.59 9.72 -3.92
N VAL A 134 -1.67 9.74 -2.59
CA VAL A 134 -2.80 10.25 -1.81
C VAL A 134 -2.27 10.99 -0.57
N GLY A 135 -3.06 11.87 0.00
CA GLY A 135 -2.69 12.57 1.23
C GLY A 135 -2.85 11.69 2.47
N ASP A 136 -1.93 11.86 3.43
CA ASP A 136 -2.01 11.24 4.77
C ASP A 136 -2.85 12.13 5.70
N ALA A 137 -3.87 11.57 6.33
CA ALA A 137 -4.66 12.21 7.38
C ALA A 137 -4.52 11.47 8.73
N GLY A 138 -3.42 10.74 8.92
CA GLY A 138 -3.12 9.96 10.12
C GLY A 138 -3.79 8.58 10.09
N GLU A 139 -5.02 8.49 10.54
CA GLU A 139 -5.77 7.21 10.57
C GLU A 139 -6.55 6.93 9.27
N THR A 140 -6.52 7.84 8.30
CA THR A 140 -7.27 7.74 7.05
C THR A 140 -6.53 8.44 5.92
N PHE A 141 -7.06 8.34 4.70
CA PHE A 141 -6.55 9.06 3.54
C PHE A 141 -7.34 10.34 3.32
N ARG A 142 -6.70 11.33 2.72
CA ARG A 142 -7.32 12.57 2.24
C ARG A 142 -6.98 12.82 0.77
N SER A 143 -7.76 13.63 0.12
CA SER A 143 -7.44 14.12 -1.22
C SER A 143 -6.11 14.88 -1.21
N LEU A 144 -5.38 14.81 -2.32
CA LEU A 144 -4.22 15.66 -2.56
C LEU A 144 -4.65 17.11 -2.75
N THR A 145 -3.82 18.04 -2.27
CA THR A 145 -3.92 19.47 -2.61
C THR A 145 -3.37 19.70 -4.02
N GLU A 146 -3.63 20.88 -4.57
CA GLU A 146 -3.09 21.26 -5.88
C GLU A 146 -1.56 21.27 -5.90
N GLU A 147 -0.95 21.80 -4.83
CA GLU A 147 0.50 21.84 -4.69
C GLU A 147 1.12 20.44 -4.61
N GLU A 148 0.45 19.51 -3.91
CA GLU A 148 0.89 18.11 -3.82
C GLU A 148 0.76 17.41 -5.18
N LEU A 149 -0.34 17.63 -5.90
CA LEU A 149 -0.54 17.09 -7.24
C LEU A 149 0.56 17.54 -8.20
N GLU A 150 0.86 18.84 -8.23
CA GLU A 150 1.88 19.39 -9.13
C GLU A 150 3.26 18.85 -8.78
N ARG A 151 3.63 18.86 -7.48
CA ARG A 151 4.91 18.31 -6.99
C ARG A 151 5.11 16.85 -7.38
N TYR A 152 4.08 16.01 -7.25
CA TYR A 152 4.17 14.60 -7.58
C TYR A 152 4.04 14.33 -9.08
N ARG A 153 3.35 15.19 -9.82
CA ARG A 153 3.34 15.16 -11.28
C ARG A 153 4.74 15.42 -11.84
N GLU A 154 5.45 16.41 -11.31
CA GLU A 154 6.85 16.67 -11.67
C GLU A 154 7.77 15.50 -11.25
N ARG A 155 7.63 15.02 -10.02
CA ARG A 155 8.47 13.93 -9.48
C ARG A 155 8.39 12.66 -10.33
N PHE A 156 7.22 12.31 -10.84
CA PHE A 156 6.99 11.09 -11.61
C PHE A 156 6.81 11.35 -13.11
N ALA A 157 7.14 12.55 -13.61
CA ALA A 157 6.98 12.94 -15.01
C ALA A 157 7.81 12.04 -15.94
N GLU A 158 9.02 11.69 -15.52
CA GLU A 158 9.89 10.83 -16.30
C GLU A 158 9.31 9.40 -16.36
N ILE A 159 9.13 8.90 -17.57
CA ILE A 159 8.74 7.51 -17.82
C ILE A 159 10.01 6.68 -17.78
N GLU A 160 10.17 5.89 -16.75
CA GLU A 160 11.34 5.07 -16.53
C GLU A 160 11.21 3.72 -17.23
N ASP A 161 12.29 3.28 -17.89
CA ASP A 161 12.42 1.92 -18.41
C ASP A 161 13.10 1.07 -17.32
N ILE A 162 12.32 0.20 -16.69
CA ILE A 162 12.78 -0.66 -15.61
C ILE A 162 12.65 -2.11 -16.06
N SER A 163 13.78 -2.78 -16.17
CA SER A 163 13.81 -4.15 -16.64
C SER A 163 13.17 -5.14 -15.65
N PRO A 164 12.62 -6.27 -16.13
CA PRO A 164 12.10 -7.32 -15.25
C PRO A 164 13.13 -7.83 -14.24
N GLN A 165 14.41 -7.88 -14.62
CA GLN A 165 15.50 -8.29 -13.73
C GLN A 165 15.72 -7.30 -12.60
N GLU A 166 15.54 -6.00 -12.84
CA GLU A 166 15.61 -4.98 -11.80
C GLU A 166 14.44 -5.07 -10.82
N VAL A 167 13.24 -5.32 -11.32
CA VAL A 167 12.06 -5.58 -10.48
C VAL A 167 12.26 -6.81 -9.61
N GLU A 168 12.80 -7.90 -10.19
CA GLU A 168 13.09 -9.14 -9.47
C GLU A 168 14.18 -8.92 -8.41
N ALA A 169 15.26 -8.22 -8.73
CA ALA A 169 16.31 -7.88 -7.78
C ALA A 169 15.79 -7.05 -6.59
N ALA A 170 14.82 -6.15 -6.82
CA ALA A 170 14.17 -5.36 -5.79
C ALA A 170 13.23 -6.17 -4.88
N THR A 171 12.94 -7.45 -5.18
CA THR A 171 12.21 -8.34 -4.26
C THR A 171 13.05 -8.87 -3.11
N GLY A 172 14.37 -8.67 -3.13
CA GLY A 172 15.30 -9.21 -2.14
C GLY A 172 15.52 -10.73 -2.25
N PHE A 173 15.05 -11.37 -3.32
CA PHE A 173 15.27 -12.79 -3.58
C PHE A 173 16.35 -12.97 -4.66
N PHE A 174 17.56 -13.20 -4.24
CA PHE A 174 18.58 -13.77 -5.14
C PHE A 174 18.33 -15.27 -5.26
N PHE A 175 17.82 -15.73 -6.39
CA PHE A 175 17.97 -17.12 -6.79
C PHE A 175 19.45 -17.33 -7.20
N CYS A 176 20.27 -17.85 -6.29
CA CYS A 176 21.49 -18.50 -6.71
C CYS A 176 21.09 -19.77 -7.50
N ALA A 177 21.13 -19.69 -8.83
CA ALA A 177 21.15 -20.89 -9.66
C ALA A 177 22.44 -21.64 -9.32
N MET A 178 22.31 -22.85 -8.70
CA MET A 178 23.39 -23.83 -8.61
C MET A 178 23.45 -24.63 -9.91
#